data_ef029e6b4e075a25e3235ef583177c82
#
_entry.id   ef029e6b4e075a25e3235ef583177c82
#
_cell.length_a   1.000
_cell.length_b   1.000
_cell.length_c   1.000
_cell.angle_alpha   90.00
_cell.angle_beta   90.00
_cell.angle_gamma   90.00
#
_symmetry.space_group_name_H-M   'P 1'
#
loop_
_entity.id
_entity.type
_entity.pdbx_description
1 polymer ?
#
loop_
_entity_poly.entity_id
_entity_poly.type
_entity_poly.pdbx_seq_one_letter_code
_entity_poly.pdbx_strand_id
1 'polypeptide(L)'
;MNTTANPAEIKRLFEAGAHFGQVKSRRHPSAKPFVAGLAGRTEIIDLEKTAAQLNRAASALEALAKDGKTVLFVGGKPEIAPLVKAAAMRARAPYVATRWLGGTITNWSEIKKRIDRLAQLREESAAGTLAKQHTKLEVVRLTREMERLAERLDGIAELTKRPDALVVVDTKHEKHAVKEARMAGIPVIALLSSDCNLADAAYPIMANDSSRASVEAVLSRLADALTRGTIA
;
A
#
# COMPACT_ATOMS: atom_id res chain seq x y z
N MET A 1 18.21 16.57 -13.78
CA MET A 1 18.98 16.82 -12.54
C MET A 1 19.37 15.45 -11.98
N ASN A 2 20.66 15.11 -12.00
CA ASN A 2 21.17 13.87 -11.40
C ASN A 2 21.04 13.96 -9.87
N THR A 3 20.00 13.39 -9.34
CA THR A 3 19.90 13.18 -7.89
C THR A 3 20.82 12.00 -7.58
N THR A 4 22.07 12.31 -7.26
CA THR A 4 23.07 11.33 -6.81
C THR A 4 22.47 10.58 -5.62
N ALA A 5 22.32 9.27 -5.78
CA ALA A 5 21.76 8.41 -4.73
C ALA A 5 22.64 8.53 -3.47
N ASN A 6 22.02 8.76 -2.32
CA ASN A 6 22.74 8.90 -1.05
C ASN A 6 23.40 7.55 -0.70
N PRO A 7 24.73 7.46 -0.53
CA PRO A 7 25.41 6.21 -0.20
C PRO A 7 24.88 5.53 1.07
N ALA A 8 24.44 6.30 2.05
CA ALA A 8 23.83 5.77 3.28
C ALA A 8 22.48 5.08 3.02
N GLU A 9 21.69 5.61 2.07
CA GLU A 9 20.40 4.99 1.66
C GLU A 9 20.64 3.69 0.90
N ILE A 10 21.63 3.66 -0.02
CA ILE A 10 22.02 2.44 -0.74
C ILE A 10 22.49 1.36 0.25
N LYS A 11 23.32 1.73 1.23
CA LYS A 11 23.80 0.78 2.26
C LYS A 11 22.63 0.22 3.06
N ARG A 12 21.69 1.05 3.49
CA ARG A 12 20.49 0.62 4.22
C ARG A 12 19.62 -0.34 3.39
N LEU A 13 19.42 -0.05 2.11
CA LEU A 13 18.68 -0.93 1.19
C LEU A 13 19.41 -2.27 0.97
N PHE A 14 20.73 -2.24 0.87
CA PHE A 14 21.54 -3.45 0.74
C PHE A 14 21.46 -4.35 1.98
N GLU A 15 21.63 -3.79 3.17
CA GLU A 15 21.49 -4.50 4.46
C GLU A 15 20.10 -5.09 4.65
N ALA A 16 19.06 -4.41 4.15
CA ALA A 16 17.69 -4.90 4.14
C ALA A 16 17.41 -6.01 3.10
N GLY A 17 18.39 -6.34 2.23
CA GLY A 17 18.21 -7.33 1.17
C GLY A 17 17.31 -6.88 0.03
N ALA A 18 17.20 -5.58 -0.22
CA ALA A 18 16.38 -4.99 -1.27
C ALA A 18 16.88 -5.32 -2.69
N HIS A 19 18.14 -5.73 -2.81
CA HIS A 19 18.79 -6.06 -4.08
C HIS A 19 18.39 -7.44 -4.64
N PHE A 20 17.72 -8.29 -3.89
CA PHE A 20 17.27 -9.59 -4.39
C PHE A 20 15.98 -9.47 -5.19
N GLY A 21 16.05 -9.77 -6.48
CA GLY A 21 14.89 -9.89 -7.37
C GLY A 21 14.35 -11.32 -7.43
N GLN A 22 13.51 -11.57 -8.42
CA GLN A 22 12.97 -12.90 -8.72
C GLN A 22 13.95 -13.71 -9.59
N VAL A 23 13.63 -14.98 -9.83
CA VAL A 23 14.39 -15.81 -10.78
C VAL A 23 14.24 -15.27 -12.20
N LYS A 24 15.32 -15.33 -12.99
CA LYS A 24 15.37 -14.79 -14.36
C LYS A 24 14.20 -15.23 -15.25
N SER A 25 13.71 -16.47 -15.08
CA SER A 25 12.58 -17.00 -15.87
C SER A 25 11.25 -16.31 -15.61
N ARG A 26 11.11 -15.60 -14.47
CA ARG A 26 9.89 -14.85 -14.09
C ARG A 26 9.98 -13.38 -14.43
N ARG A 27 11.15 -12.89 -14.86
CA ARG A 27 11.38 -11.47 -15.10
C ARG A 27 10.39 -10.90 -16.13
N HIS A 28 9.78 -9.77 -15.79
CA HIS A 28 9.05 -8.98 -16.75
C HIS A 28 10.03 -8.16 -17.64
N PRO A 29 9.78 -8.01 -18.95
CA PRO A 29 10.67 -7.28 -19.86
C PRO A 29 11.02 -5.86 -19.39
N SER A 30 10.06 -5.13 -18.81
CA SER A 30 10.25 -3.76 -18.30
C SER A 30 11.27 -3.65 -17.16
N ALA A 31 11.53 -4.74 -16.44
CA ALA A 31 12.49 -4.78 -15.33
C ALA A 31 13.95 -4.87 -15.78
N LYS A 32 14.19 -5.29 -17.05
CA LYS A 32 15.56 -5.53 -17.58
C LYS A 32 16.55 -4.38 -17.33
N PRO A 33 16.20 -3.10 -17.52
CA PRO A 33 17.13 -1.98 -17.31
C PRO A 33 17.56 -1.78 -15.84
N PHE A 34 16.86 -2.38 -14.89
CA PHE A 34 17.06 -2.23 -13.45
C PHE A 34 17.77 -3.42 -12.82
N VAL A 35 18.12 -4.44 -13.60
CA VAL A 35 18.85 -5.62 -13.14
C VAL A 35 20.33 -5.38 -13.36
N ALA A 36 21.13 -5.43 -12.29
CA ALA A 36 22.57 -5.27 -12.32
C ALA A 36 23.30 -6.57 -12.70
N GLY A 37 22.73 -7.74 -12.36
CA GLY A 37 23.34 -9.02 -12.60
C GLY A 37 22.53 -10.22 -12.12
N LEU A 38 23.22 -11.36 -11.95
CA LEU A 38 22.64 -12.61 -11.47
C LEU A 38 23.50 -13.17 -10.34
N ALA A 39 22.85 -13.64 -9.28
CA ALA A 39 23.44 -14.49 -8.25
C ALA A 39 22.81 -15.90 -8.38
N GLY A 40 23.51 -16.81 -9.04
CA GLY A 40 22.95 -18.10 -9.41
C GLY A 40 21.77 -17.96 -10.37
N ARG A 41 20.55 -18.27 -9.90
CA ARG A 41 19.30 -18.14 -10.68
C ARG A 41 18.54 -16.87 -10.38
N THR A 42 18.89 -16.16 -9.30
CA THR A 42 18.17 -14.97 -8.80
C THR A 42 18.79 -13.71 -9.41
N GLU A 43 17.94 -12.78 -9.81
CA GLU A 43 18.36 -11.49 -10.32
C GLU A 43 18.81 -10.57 -9.20
N ILE A 44 19.82 -9.76 -9.46
CA ILE A 44 20.29 -8.71 -8.56
C ILE A 44 19.84 -7.37 -9.11
N ILE A 45 19.05 -6.67 -8.31
CA ILE A 45 18.51 -5.34 -8.62
C ILE A 45 19.59 -4.29 -8.37
N ASP A 46 19.67 -3.30 -9.26
CA ASP A 46 20.53 -2.14 -9.17
C ASP A 46 20.01 -1.16 -8.11
N LEU A 47 20.65 -1.13 -6.94
CA LEU A 47 20.21 -0.29 -5.82
C LEU A 47 20.41 1.21 -6.04
N GLU A 48 21.30 1.64 -6.94
CA GLU A 48 21.43 3.05 -7.29
C GLU A 48 20.16 3.52 -8.01
N LYS A 49 19.67 2.71 -8.94
CA LYS A 49 18.39 2.97 -9.62
C LYS A 49 17.21 2.87 -8.67
N THR A 50 17.22 1.90 -7.75
CA THR A 50 16.20 1.79 -6.69
C THR A 50 16.15 3.05 -5.83
N ALA A 51 17.30 3.54 -5.35
CA ALA A 51 17.37 4.76 -4.54
C ALA A 51 16.88 6.00 -5.32
N ALA A 52 17.23 6.12 -6.60
CA ALA A 52 16.74 7.19 -7.46
C ALA A 52 15.22 7.13 -7.66
N GLN A 53 14.66 5.93 -7.84
CA GLN A 53 13.21 5.71 -7.92
C GLN A 53 12.51 6.04 -6.60
N LEU A 54 13.05 5.59 -5.47
CA LEU A 54 12.54 5.84 -4.14
C LEU A 54 12.52 7.34 -3.81
N ASN A 55 13.57 8.07 -4.18
CA ASN A 55 13.62 9.52 -3.98
C ASN A 55 12.56 10.25 -4.82
N ARG A 56 12.36 9.86 -6.08
CA ARG A 56 11.28 10.42 -6.93
C ARG A 56 9.90 10.14 -6.33
N ALA A 57 9.66 8.93 -5.88
CA ALA A 57 8.40 8.54 -5.24
C ALA A 57 8.16 9.30 -3.93
N ALA A 58 9.20 9.45 -3.09
CA ALA A 58 9.14 10.21 -1.85
C ALA A 58 8.82 11.70 -2.10
N SER A 59 9.47 12.31 -3.11
CA SER A 59 9.18 13.71 -3.48
C SER A 59 7.75 13.90 -3.99
N ALA A 60 7.23 12.94 -4.76
CA ALA A 60 5.84 12.97 -5.23
C ALA A 60 4.85 12.84 -4.06
N LEU A 61 5.11 11.96 -3.09
CA LEU A 61 4.28 11.83 -1.89
C LEU A 61 4.30 13.10 -1.04
N GLU A 62 5.47 13.72 -0.87
CA GLU A 62 5.59 14.97 -0.12
C GLU A 62 4.79 16.10 -0.79
N ALA A 63 4.82 16.19 -2.12
CA ALA A 63 4.01 17.16 -2.86
C ALA A 63 2.50 16.89 -2.70
N LEU A 64 2.07 15.63 -2.83
CA LEU A 64 0.67 15.24 -2.61
C LEU A 64 0.19 15.59 -1.19
N ALA A 65 1.05 15.39 -0.19
CA ALA A 65 0.71 15.71 1.20
C ALA A 65 0.57 17.22 1.41
N LYS A 66 1.46 18.06 0.84
CA LYS A 66 1.36 19.52 0.85
C LYS A 66 0.07 20.02 0.22
N ASP A 67 -0.41 19.33 -0.81
CA ASP A 67 -1.67 19.64 -1.49
C ASP A 67 -2.92 19.11 -0.73
N GLY A 68 -2.75 18.54 0.47
CA GLY A 68 -3.84 17.97 1.25
C GLY A 68 -4.50 16.75 0.61
N LYS A 69 -3.77 16.03 -0.25
CA LYS A 69 -4.27 14.85 -0.96
C LYS A 69 -4.22 13.61 -0.07
N THR A 70 -5.25 12.78 -0.19
CA THR A 70 -5.36 11.54 0.57
C THR A 70 -4.64 10.40 -0.14
N VAL A 71 -3.66 9.79 0.54
CA VAL A 71 -2.87 8.66 0.04
C VAL A 71 -3.30 7.39 0.77
N LEU A 72 -3.66 6.34 0.02
CA LEU A 72 -4.07 5.04 0.56
C LEU A 72 -2.94 4.03 0.41
N PHE A 73 -2.54 3.40 1.53
CA PHE A 73 -1.56 2.31 1.53
C PHE A 73 -2.25 0.96 1.30
N VAL A 74 -1.71 0.14 0.37
CA VAL A 74 -2.31 -1.15 -0.03
C VAL A 74 -1.25 -2.24 -0.04
N GLY A 75 -1.54 -3.35 0.63
CA GLY A 75 -0.71 -4.56 0.61
C GLY A 75 -1.31 -5.66 1.47
N GLY A 76 -1.96 -6.61 0.81
CA GLY A 76 -2.74 -7.69 1.44
C GLY A 76 -1.99 -9.01 1.61
N LYS A 77 -0.69 -9.10 1.25
CA LYS A 77 0.10 -10.30 1.55
C LYS A 77 0.25 -10.46 3.08
N PRO A 78 -0.06 -11.63 3.66
CA PRO A 78 -0.04 -11.82 5.12
C PRO A 78 1.27 -11.41 5.80
N GLU A 79 2.41 -11.67 5.13
CA GLU A 79 3.74 -11.36 5.65
C GLU A 79 4.02 -9.85 5.70
N ILE A 80 3.35 -9.08 4.84
CA ILE A 80 3.58 -7.65 4.58
C ILE A 80 2.49 -6.78 5.19
N ALA A 81 1.29 -7.30 5.34
CA ALA A 81 0.14 -6.60 5.88
C ALA A 81 0.42 -5.82 7.20
N PRO A 82 1.13 -6.39 8.19
CA PRO A 82 1.49 -5.65 9.40
C PRO A 82 2.40 -4.44 9.13
N LEU A 83 3.30 -4.54 8.15
CA LEU A 83 4.22 -3.46 7.78
C LEU A 83 3.49 -2.32 7.08
N VAL A 84 2.56 -2.66 6.17
CA VAL A 84 1.69 -1.69 5.49
C VAL A 84 0.85 -0.93 6.51
N LYS A 85 0.22 -1.65 7.45
CA LYS A 85 -0.55 -1.05 8.54
C LYS A 85 0.32 -0.12 9.40
N ALA A 86 1.50 -0.56 9.83
CA ALA A 86 2.40 0.25 10.65
C ALA A 86 2.87 1.53 9.93
N ALA A 87 3.23 1.43 8.64
CA ALA A 87 3.64 2.57 7.84
C ALA A 87 2.50 3.59 7.65
N ALA A 88 1.29 3.11 7.36
CA ALA A 88 0.12 3.94 7.21
C ALA A 88 -0.25 4.66 8.52
N MET A 89 -0.27 3.93 9.64
CA MET A 89 -0.54 4.53 10.96
C MET A 89 0.50 5.60 11.33
N ARG A 90 1.78 5.37 11.04
CA ARG A 90 2.85 6.35 11.24
C ARG A 90 2.62 7.62 10.41
N ALA A 91 2.12 7.48 9.18
CA ALA A 91 1.81 8.58 8.29
C ALA A 91 0.40 9.17 8.50
N ARG A 92 -0.38 8.66 9.46
CA ARG A 92 -1.81 8.99 9.65
C ARG A 92 -2.61 8.88 8.36
N ALA A 93 -2.31 7.85 7.57
CA ALA A 93 -2.92 7.59 6.28
C ALA A 93 -3.85 6.35 6.35
N PRO A 94 -4.89 6.30 5.53
CA PRO A 94 -5.72 5.11 5.40
C PRO A 94 -4.95 3.95 4.78
N TYR A 95 -5.41 2.71 5.05
CA TYR A 95 -4.75 1.52 4.53
C TYR A 95 -5.73 0.38 4.21
N VAL A 96 -5.32 -0.49 3.30
CA VAL A 96 -5.92 -1.80 3.06
C VAL A 96 -4.81 -2.84 3.21
N ALA A 97 -4.79 -3.52 4.36
CA ALA A 97 -3.79 -4.54 4.72
C ALA A 97 -4.36 -5.97 4.65
N THR A 98 -5.54 -6.12 4.07
CA THR A 98 -6.23 -7.38 3.81
C THR A 98 -6.55 -7.47 2.32
N ARG A 99 -7.45 -8.37 1.95
CA ARG A 99 -7.89 -8.48 0.55
C ARG A 99 -8.57 -7.20 0.06
N TRP A 100 -8.10 -6.67 -1.06
CA TRP A 100 -8.76 -5.56 -1.76
C TRP A 100 -10.23 -5.86 -2.06
N LEU A 101 -11.09 -4.94 -1.72
CA LEU A 101 -12.50 -5.03 -2.10
C LEU A 101 -12.69 -4.39 -3.47
N GLY A 102 -13.16 -5.17 -4.43
CA GLY A 102 -13.52 -4.61 -5.74
C GLY A 102 -14.54 -3.50 -5.61
N GLY A 103 -14.31 -2.40 -6.34
CA GLY A 103 -15.16 -1.21 -6.26
C GLY A 103 -14.71 -0.17 -5.25
N THR A 104 -13.63 -0.40 -4.50
CA THR A 104 -13.15 0.59 -3.49
C THR A 104 -12.86 1.95 -4.11
N ILE A 105 -12.45 2.00 -5.37
CA ILE A 105 -12.22 3.25 -6.09
C ILE A 105 -13.34 3.50 -7.11
N THR A 106 -13.69 2.49 -7.91
CA THR A 106 -14.63 2.63 -9.03
C THR A 106 -16.09 2.68 -8.60
N ASN A 107 -16.42 2.14 -7.42
CA ASN A 107 -17.79 2.15 -6.86
C ASN A 107 -17.76 2.60 -5.39
N TRP A 108 -17.18 3.77 -5.17
CA TRP A 108 -17.00 4.33 -3.82
C TRP A 108 -18.32 4.49 -3.04
N SER A 109 -19.42 4.81 -3.72
CA SER A 109 -20.74 4.96 -3.06
C SER A 109 -21.18 3.69 -2.32
N GLU A 110 -20.96 2.50 -2.90
CA GLU A 110 -21.31 1.24 -2.24
C GLU A 110 -20.33 0.88 -1.11
N ILE A 111 -19.07 1.22 -1.27
CA ILE A 111 -18.08 1.05 -0.18
C ILE A 111 -18.43 1.98 0.99
N LYS A 112 -18.81 3.23 0.71
CA LYS A 112 -19.21 4.19 1.74
C LYS A 112 -20.42 3.70 2.54
N LYS A 113 -21.45 3.14 1.90
CA LYS A 113 -22.60 2.53 2.59
C LYS A 113 -22.16 1.42 3.57
N ARG A 114 -21.16 0.60 3.19
CA ARG A 114 -20.63 -0.46 4.07
C ARG A 114 -19.84 0.12 5.23
N ILE A 115 -19.09 1.20 5.02
CA ILE A 115 -18.37 1.94 6.06
C ILE A 115 -19.39 2.53 7.05
N ASP A 116 -20.44 3.18 6.55
CA ASP A 116 -21.50 3.76 7.37
C ASP A 116 -22.25 2.68 8.17
N ARG A 117 -22.49 1.51 7.56
CA ARG A 117 -23.07 0.35 8.25
C ARG A 117 -22.15 -0.18 9.37
N LEU A 118 -20.85 -0.22 9.14
CA LEU A 118 -19.88 -0.60 10.19
C LEU A 118 -19.90 0.40 11.34
N ALA A 119 -19.93 1.70 11.05
CA ALA A 119 -20.01 2.77 12.06
C ALA A 119 -21.29 2.63 12.89
N GLN A 120 -22.44 2.45 12.24
CA GLN A 120 -23.72 2.23 12.89
C GLN A 120 -23.69 1.01 13.85
N LEU A 121 -23.21 -0.14 13.37
CA LEU A 121 -23.13 -1.35 14.19
C LEU A 121 -22.21 -1.18 15.41
N ARG A 122 -21.12 -0.42 15.27
CA ARG A 122 -20.22 -0.09 16.38
C ARG A 122 -20.88 0.80 17.41
N GLU A 123 -21.62 1.82 16.97
CA GLU A 123 -22.35 2.73 17.83
C GLU A 123 -23.46 1.99 18.59
N GLU A 124 -24.28 1.18 17.91
CA GLU A 124 -25.33 0.37 18.51
C GLU A 124 -24.76 -0.64 19.52
N SER A 125 -23.61 -1.25 19.21
CA SER A 125 -22.91 -2.17 20.10
C SER A 125 -22.40 -1.47 21.37
N ALA A 126 -21.75 -0.31 21.21
CA ALA A 126 -21.20 0.48 22.31
C ALA A 126 -22.31 1.03 23.24
N ALA A 127 -23.43 1.45 22.66
CA ALA A 127 -24.61 1.92 23.42
C ALA A 127 -25.41 0.79 24.08
N GLY A 128 -25.10 -0.48 23.80
CA GLY A 128 -25.84 -1.65 24.29
C GLY A 128 -27.27 -1.76 23.72
N THR A 129 -27.58 -1.02 22.65
CA THR A 129 -28.90 -1.03 22.00
C THR A 129 -29.16 -2.30 21.23
N LEU A 130 -28.10 -2.96 20.70
CA LEU A 130 -28.22 -4.27 20.03
C LEU A 130 -28.88 -5.32 20.92
N ALA A 131 -28.49 -5.41 22.20
CA ALA A 131 -29.05 -6.37 23.14
C ALA A 131 -30.48 -6.04 23.58
N LYS A 132 -30.87 -4.76 23.47
CA LYS A 132 -32.22 -4.30 23.87
C LYS A 132 -33.27 -4.43 22.76
N GLN A 133 -32.83 -4.30 21.50
CA GLN A 133 -33.72 -4.24 20.34
C GLN A 133 -33.79 -5.55 19.54
N HIS A 134 -32.84 -6.46 19.76
CA HIS A 134 -32.69 -7.69 18.98
C HIS A 134 -32.72 -8.94 19.86
N THR A 135 -33.16 -10.05 19.27
CA THR A 135 -33.06 -11.35 19.91
C THR A 135 -31.58 -11.80 20.05
N LYS A 136 -31.27 -12.70 20.99
CA LYS A 136 -29.90 -13.21 21.18
C LYS A 136 -29.26 -13.75 19.90
N LEU A 137 -30.05 -14.40 19.04
CA LEU A 137 -29.55 -14.93 17.76
C LEU A 137 -29.20 -13.82 16.76
N GLU A 138 -30.02 -12.76 16.72
CA GLU A 138 -29.77 -11.59 15.87
C GLU A 138 -28.54 -10.83 16.33
N VAL A 139 -28.36 -10.63 17.63
CA VAL A 139 -27.15 -10.00 18.20
C VAL A 139 -25.90 -10.76 17.74
N VAL A 140 -25.87 -12.09 17.82
CA VAL A 140 -24.74 -12.89 17.35
C VAL A 140 -24.50 -12.70 15.84
N ARG A 141 -25.57 -12.62 15.03
CA ARG A 141 -25.43 -12.37 13.58
C ARG A 141 -24.87 -10.98 13.27
N LEU A 142 -25.37 -9.94 13.95
CA LEU A 142 -24.93 -8.56 13.79
C LEU A 142 -23.47 -8.37 14.26
N THR A 143 -23.08 -9.01 15.36
CA THR A 143 -21.70 -9.00 15.83
C THR A 143 -20.76 -9.63 14.80
N ARG A 144 -21.11 -10.78 14.23
CA ARG A 144 -20.34 -11.42 13.16
C ARG A 144 -20.31 -10.60 11.86
N GLU A 145 -21.36 -9.86 11.55
CA GLU A 145 -21.39 -8.91 10.43
C GLU A 145 -20.40 -7.78 10.68
N MET A 146 -20.46 -7.16 11.86
CA MET A 146 -19.55 -6.08 12.28
C MET A 146 -18.07 -6.53 12.22
N GLU A 147 -17.74 -7.70 12.74
CA GLU A 147 -16.38 -8.25 12.70
C GLU A 147 -15.87 -8.44 11.26
N ARG A 148 -16.69 -9.01 10.37
CA ARG A 148 -16.35 -9.19 8.95
C ARG A 148 -16.20 -7.87 8.19
N LEU A 149 -16.99 -6.85 8.52
CA LEU A 149 -16.85 -5.52 7.94
C LEU A 149 -15.58 -4.85 8.47
N ALA A 150 -15.33 -4.93 9.78
CA ALA A 150 -14.15 -4.36 10.43
C ALA A 150 -12.85 -4.94 9.85
N GLU A 151 -12.77 -6.26 9.70
CA GLU A 151 -11.59 -6.93 9.10
C GLU A 151 -11.15 -6.32 7.77
N ARG A 152 -12.12 -5.86 6.96
CA ARG A 152 -11.87 -5.38 5.59
C ARG A 152 -11.85 -3.87 5.43
N LEU A 153 -12.60 -3.16 6.28
CA LEU A 153 -12.87 -1.73 6.09
C LEU A 153 -12.23 -0.85 7.16
N ASP A 154 -11.70 -1.43 8.24
CA ASP A 154 -11.21 -0.67 9.39
C ASP A 154 -10.15 0.38 9.00
N GLY A 155 -9.21 0.00 8.15
CA GLY A 155 -8.18 0.90 7.68
C GLY A 155 -8.64 2.03 6.75
N ILE A 156 -9.89 1.96 6.26
CA ILE A 156 -10.50 3.00 5.40
C ILE A 156 -11.79 3.58 6.02
N ALA A 157 -12.08 3.25 7.28
CA ALA A 157 -13.33 3.65 7.94
C ALA A 157 -13.48 5.19 8.05
N GLU A 158 -12.37 5.91 8.16
CA GLU A 158 -12.35 7.38 8.26
C GLU A 158 -12.37 8.09 6.90
N LEU A 159 -12.30 7.35 5.78
CA LEU A 159 -12.33 7.95 4.46
C LEU A 159 -13.71 8.55 4.15
N THR A 160 -13.72 9.83 3.81
CA THR A 160 -14.92 10.56 3.36
C THR A 160 -15.05 10.58 1.84
N LYS A 161 -13.96 10.45 1.12
CA LYS A 161 -13.88 10.42 -0.36
C LYS A 161 -12.91 9.35 -0.83
N ARG A 162 -12.94 9.04 -2.14
CA ARG A 162 -11.94 8.17 -2.75
C ARG A 162 -10.54 8.75 -2.60
N PRO A 163 -9.49 7.92 -2.47
CA PRO A 163 -8.11 8.38 -2.34
C PRO A 163 -7.64 9.09 -3.62
N ASP A 164 -6.71 10.01 -3.45
CA ASP A 164 -6.10 10.77 -4.54
C ASP A 164 -4.83 10.09 -5.10
N ALA A 165 -4.21 9.19 -4.33
CA ALA A 165 -3.07 8.36 -4.75
C ALA A 165 -3.04 7.04 -3.98
N LEU A 166 -2.36 6.02 -4.55
CA LEU A 166 -2.11 4.73 -3.90
C LEU A 166 -0.62 4.52 -3.67
N VAL A 167 -0.26 3.96 -2.51
CA VAL A 167 1.03 3.30 -2.27
C VAL A 167 0.77 1.80 -2.22
N VAL A 168 1.30 1.04 -3.17
CA VAL A 168 1.01 -0.39 -3.34
C VAL A 168 2.28 -1.21 -3.15
N VAL A 169 2.18 -2.31 -2.41
CA VAL A 169 3.24 -3.32 -2.32
C VAL A 169 2.82 -4.54 -3.13
N ASP A 170 3.64 -4.86 -4.15
CA ASP A 170 3.40 -5.93 -5.13
C ASP A 170 2.15 -5.68 -6.03
N THR A 171 2.39 -5.03 -7.17
CA THR A 171 1.34 -4.74 -8.16
C THR A 171 0.72 -6.00 -8.78
N LYS A 172 1.43 -7.12 -8.78
CA LYS A 172 0.94 -8.40 -9.30
C LYS A 172 -0.07 -9.05 -8.35
N HIS A 173 0.19 -8.97 -7.04
CA HIS A 173 -0.75 -9.42 -6.01
C HIS A 173 -1.95 -8.48 -5.95
N GLU A 174 -1.72 -7.18 -5.93
CA GLU A 174 -2.74 -6.13 -5.81
C GLU A 174 -3.27 -5.64 -7.18
N LYS A 175 -3.29 -6.51 -8.19
CA LYS A 175 -3.70 -6.17 -9.57
C LYS A 175 -5.07 -5.51 -9.69
N HIS A 176 -6.00 -5.83 -8.78
CA HIS A 176 -7.34 -5.24 -8.78
C HIS A 176 -7.31 -3.77 -8.31
N ALA A 177 -6.53 -3.46 -7.27
CA ALA A 177 -6.34 -2.09 -6.80
C ALA A 177 -5.67 -1.23 -7.87
N VAL A 178 -4.61 -1.75 -8.50
CA VAL A 178 -3.87 -1.07 -9.57
C VAL A 178 -4.76 -0.83 -10.79
N LYS A 179 -5.57 -1.82 -11.20
CA LYS A 179 -6.51 -1.69 -12.32
C LYS A 179 -7.56 -0.61 -12.04
N GLU A 180 -8.16 -0.60 -10.85
CA GLU A 180 -9.16 0.40 -10.47
C GLU A 180 -8.54 1.81 -10.40
N ALA A 181 -7.34 1.95 -9.83
CA ALA A 181 -6.62 3.23 -9.79
C ALA A 181 -6.36 3.76 -11.20
N ARG A 182 -5.89 2.90 -12.12
CA ARG A 182 -5.66 3.27 -13.52
C ARG A 182 -6.94 3.71 -14.22
N MET A 183 -8.05 3.00 -14.02
CA MET A 183 -9.35 3.36 -14.59
C MET A 183 -9.86 4.71 -14.07
N ALA A 184 -9.54 5.05 -12.82
CA ALA A 184 -9.93 6.29 -12.18
C ALA A 184 -8.93 7.44 -12.38
N GLY A 185 -7.81 7.22 -13.11
CA GLY A 185 -6.76 8.22 -13.28
C GLY A 185 -5.98 8.56 -12.00
N ILE A 186 -5.98 7.65 -11.01
CA ILE A 186 -5.29 7.84 -9.73
C ILE A 186 -3.85 7.34 -9.85
N PRO A 187 -2.82 8.17 -9.52
CA PRO A 187 -1.43 7.76 -9.58
C PRO A 187 -1.12 6.66 -8.57
N VAL A 188 -0.34 5.67 -9.01
CA VAL A 188 0.12 4.56 -8.19
C VAL A 188 1.62 4.71 -7.95
N ILE A 189 2.02 4.72 -6.68
CA ILE A 189 3.39 4.57 -6.21
C ILE A 189 3.53 3.10 -5.83
N ALA A 190 4.45 2.34 -6.42
CA ALA A 190 4.51 0.91 -6.17
C ALA A 190 5.90 0.42 -5.84
N LEU A 191 6.01 -0.33 -4.73
CA LEU A 191 7.12 -1.23 -4.49
C LEU A 191 6.84 -2.55 -5.23
N LEU A 192 7.73 -2.94 -6.12
CA LEU A 192 7.55 -4.09 -7.00
C LEU A 192 8.86 -4.81 -7.27
N SER A 193 8.79 -6.12 -7.51
CA SER A 193 9.94 -6.95 -7.85
C SER A 193 10.13 -7.07 -9.36
N SER A 194 11.16 -7.81 -9.78
CA SER A 194 11.54 -7.97 -11.20
C SER A 194 10.51 -8.73 -12.05
N ASP A 195 9.51 -9.37 -11.47
CA ASP A 195 8.43 -10.08 -12.16
C ASP A 195 7.16 -9.24 -12.40
N CYS A 196 7.16 -7.99 -11.96
CA CYS A 196 6.07 -7.06 -12.13
C CYS A 196 6.28 -6.13 -13.33
N ASN A 197 5.19 -5.61 -13.89
CA ASN A 197 5.25 -4.59 -14.95
C ASN A 197 5.43 -3.20 -14.34
N LEU A 198 6.57 -2.56 -14.59
CA LEU A 198 6.84 -1.21 -14.09
C LEU A 198 5.87 -0.15 -14.63
N ALA A 199 5.28 -0.38 -15.80
CA ALA A 199 4.32 0.54 -16.40
C ALA A 199 2.95 0.59 -15.67
N ASP A 200 2.71 -0.33 -14.73
CA ASP A 200 1.51 -0.33 -13.90
C ASP A 200 1.55 0.74 -12.80
N ALA A 201 2.71 1.35 -12.55
CA ALA A 201 2.89 2.40 -11.56
C ALA A 201 3.41 3.69 -12.19
N ALA A 202 2.86 4.83 -11.75
CA ALA A 202 3.38 6.16 -12.12
C ALA A 202 4.75 6.40 -11.48
N TYR A 203 4.97 5.86 -10.28
CA TYR A 203 6.24 5.94 -9.55
C TYR A 203 6.66 4.53 -9.11
N PRO A 204 7.26 3.73 -10.01
CA PRO A 204 7.75 2.41 -9.67
C PRO A 204 9.01 2.49 -8.79
N ILE A 205 9.11 1.63 -7.79
CA ILE A 205 10.27 1.42 -6.93
C ILE A 205 10.61 -0.05 -7.03
N MET A 206 11.65 -0.37 -7.78
CA MET A 206 12.05 -1.74 -7.99
C MET A 206 12.97 -2.20 -6.86
N ALA A 207 12.49 -3.14 -6.04
CA ALA A 207 13.23 -3.76 -4.95
C ALA A 207 12.61 -5.11 -4.56
N ASN A 208 13.16 -5.78 -3.57
CA ASN A 208 12.61 -7.01 -3.03
C ASN A 208 11.29 -6.75 -2.29
N ASP A 209 10.17 -7.18 -2.86
CA ASP A 209 8.83 -7.03 -2.32
C ASP A 209 8.39 -8.19 -1.41
N SER A 210 9.26 -9.18 -1.23
CA SER A 210 8.97 -10.39 -0.44
C SER A 210 9.73 -10.39 0.90
N SER A 211 10.86 -9.67 0.99
CA SER A 211 11.62 -9.50 2.24
C SER A 211 10.95 -8.45 3.13
N ARG A 212 10.62 -8.84 4.37
CA ARG A 212 10.05 -7.91 5.37
C ARG A 212 10.95 -6.69 5.61
N ALA A 213 12.27 -6.89 5.74
CA ALA A 213 13.23 -5.82 5.97
C ALA A 213 13.30 -4.83 4.79
N SER A 214 13.28 -5.35 3.55
CA SER A 214 13.25 -4.52 2.34
C SER A 214 11.97 -3.69 2.25
N VAL A 215 10.82 -4.32 2.44
CA VAL A 215 9.52 -3.64 2.42
C VAL A 215 9.42 -2.58 3.51
N GLU A 216 9.87 -2.90 4.73
CA GLU A 216 9.89 -1.96 5.85
C GLU A 216 10.78 -0.75 5.58
N ALA A 217 11.99 -0.97 5.03
CA ALA A 217 12.91 0.11 4.69
C ALA A 217 12.30 1.09 3.67
N VAL A 218 11.64 0.57 2.63
CA VAL A 218 10.97 1.38 1.59
C VAL A 218 9.73 2.08 2.15
N LEU A 219 8.83 1.34 2.82
CA LEU A 219 7.59 1.91 3.37
C LEU A 219 7.86 2.98 4.43
N SER A 220 8.87 2.78 5.30
CA SER A 220 9.27 3.78 6.29
C SER A 220 9.69 5.09 5.62
N ARG A 221 10.49 5.01 4.54
CA ARG A 221 10.94 6.19 3.79
C ARG A 221 9.77 6.93 3.12
N LEU A 222 8.78 6.18 2.59
CA LEU A 222 7.58 6.75 1.98
C LEU A 222 6.65 7.37 3.04
N ALA A 223 6.46 6.71 4.18
CA ALA A 223 5.68 7.24 5.29
C ALA A 223 6.27 8.54 5.86
N ASP A 224 7.61 8.59 6.01
CA ASP A 224 8.31 9.81 6.44
C ASP A 224 8.16 10.96 5.45
N ALA A 225 8.15 10.67 4.15
CA ALA A 225 7.93 11.69 3.12
C ALA A 225 6.50 12.26 3.20
N LEU A 226 5.50 11.38 3.36
CA LEU A 226 4.11 11.80 3.52
C LEU A 226 3.92 12.66 4.78
N THR A 227 4.50 12.23 5.91
CA THR A 227 4.42 12.97 7.18
C THR A 227 5.06 14.36 7.07
N ARG A 228 6.25 14.48 6.42
CA ARG A 228 6.90 15.77 6.22
C ARG A 228 6.05 16.74 5.40
N GLY A 229 5.40 16.24 4.33
CA GLY A 229 4.53 17.07 3.52
C GLY A 229 3.28 17.55 4.26
N THR A 230 2.79 16.76 5.24
CA THR A 230 1.60 17.13 6.04
C THR A 230 1.92 18.20 7.11
N ILE A 231 3.18 18.28 7.57
CA ILE A 231 3.61 19.21 8.63
C ILE A 231 4.10 20.55 8.04
N ALA A 232 4.47 20.56 6.76
CA ALA A 232 4.97 21.75 6.06
C ALA A 232 3.82 22.60 5.54
#